data_a3a1dc080631c57a42a97f4d104a238d
#
_entry.id   a3a1dc080631c57a42a97f4d104a238d
#
_cell.length_a   1.000
_cell.length_b   1.000
_cell.length_c   1.000
_cell.angle_alpha   90.00
_cell.angle_beta   90.00
_cell.angle_gamma   90.00
#
_symmetry.space_group_name_H-M   'P 1'
#
loop_
_entity.id
_entity.type
_entity.pdbx_description
1 polymer ?
#
loop_
_entity_poly.entity_id
_entity_poly.type
_entity_poly.pdbx_seq_one_letter_code
_entity_poly.pdbx_strand_id
1 'polypeptide(L)'
;MQELKPIKEGKVREIYDNGDSLIMVATDRISCFDVILNNEVTKKGTVLTQMSKFWFDMTEDILPNHMISVDTKEMPEFFQQEKYEGKSMMCKKLNMLPIECIVRGYITGSGWKSYQENGTVCGIKLPEGLKESDKLPEPIYTPSTKAEIGDHDENISYEQSVDHLEKYFPGRGKELAEKLRDNTIALYKKCAEYALSKGIIIADTKFEFGLDENGNMVIG
;
A
#
# COMPACT_ATOMS: atom_id res chain seq x y z
N MET A 1 -1.26 27.81 20.41
CA MET A 1 -0.61 26.65 19.77
C MET A 1 -0.09 27.10 18.40
N GLN A 2 1.16 26.77 18.09
CA GLN A 2 1.72 27.03 16.75
C GLN A 2 0.99 26.09 15.76
N GLU A 3 0.45 26.65 14.70
CA GLU A 3 -0.23 25.87 13.66
C GLU A 3 0.81 25.04 12.90
N LEU A 4 0.78 23.71 13.06
CA LEU A 4 1.63 22.83 12.28
C LEU A 4 1.00 22.66 10.88
N LYS A 5 1.83 22.82 9.84
CA LYS A 5 1.40 22.59 8.46
C LYS A 5 1.91 21.24 8.00
N PRO A 6 1.11 20.50 7.23
CA PRO A 6 1.56 19.24 6.64
C PRO A 6 2.72 19.51 5.65
N ILE A 7 3.70 18.62 5.64
CA ILE A 7 4.78 18.63 4.63
C ILE A 7 4.30 18.10 3.28
N LYS A 8 3.21 17.30 3.31
CA LYS A 8 2.53 16.80 2.12
C LYS A 8 1.04 16.69 2.40
N GLU A 9 0.24 17.27 1.52
CA GLU A 9 -1.21 17.14 1.52
C GLU A 9 -1.63 16.33 0.31
N GLY A 10 -2.09 15.10 0.54
CA GLY A 10 -2.67 14.24 -0.47
C GLY A 10 -4.17 14.47 -0.59
N LYS A 11 -4.82 13.79 -1.55
CA LYS A 11 -6.27 13.88 -1.79
C LYS A 11 -7.09 13.59 -0.53
N VAL A 12 -6.68 12.59 0.26
CA VAL A 12 -7.42 12.08 1.42
C VAL A 12 -6.54 11.87 2.66
N ARG A 13 -5.29 12.30 2.63
CA ARG A 13 -4.31 12.12 3.72
C ARG A 13 -3.41 13.34 3.83
N GLU A 14 -3.03 13.68 5.05
CA GLU A 14 -2.06 14.72 5.38
C GLU A 14 -0.87 14.07 6.08
N ILE A 15 0.34 14.52 5.76
CA ILE A 15 1.58 14.01 6.34
C ILE A 15 2.32 15.17 6.99
N TYR A 16 2.68 14.99 8.25
CA TYR A 16 3.41 15.96 9.06
C TYR A 16 4.78 15.40 9.43
N ASP A 17 5.78 16.26 9.41
CA ASP A 17 7.11 15.93 9.93
C ASP A 17 7.11 16.02 11.47
N ASN A 18 7.62 14.99 12.12
CA ASN A 18 7.75 14.91 13.57
C ASN A 18 9.20 14.58 13.97
N GLY A 19 10.19 15.20 13.31
CA GLY A 19 11.61 14.92 13.56
C GLY A 19 12.01 13.54 13.06
N ASP A 20 12.19 12.57 13.95
CA ASP A 20 12.61 11.22 13.59
C ASP A 20 11.46 10.34 13.07
N SER A 21 10.23 10.84 13.07
CA SER A 21 9.03 10.13 12.64
C SER A 21 8.16 10.99 11.74
N LEU A 22 7.08 10.41 11.22
CA LEU A 22 6.01 11.11 10.51
C LEU A 22 4.70 10.94 11.28
N ILE A 23 3.81 11.91 11.16
CA ILE A 23 2.41 11.73 11.58
C ILE A 23 1.54 11.81 10.34
N MET A 24 0.83 10.72 10.07
CA MET A 24 -0.12 10.61 8.98
C MET A 24 -1.53 10.78 9.52
N VAL A 25 -2.28 11.72 8.96
CA VAL A 25 -3.69 11.96 9.32
C VAL A 25 -4.56 11.56 8.14
N ALA A 26 -5.37 10.51 8.33
CA ALA A 26 -6.39 10.14 7.35
C ALA A 26 -7.59 11.07 7.49
N THR A 27 -7.99 11.74 6.41
CA THR A 27 -9.13 12.67 6.42
C THR A 27 -10.44 11.97 6.06
N ASP A 28 -11.53 12.64 6.33
CA ASP A 28 -12.87 12.20 5.94
C ASP A 28 -13.21 12.56 4.47
N ARG A 29 -12.28 13.27 3.79
CA ARG A 29 -12.39 13.57 2.36
C ARG A 29 -12.46 12.29 1.54
N ILE A 30 -13.22 12.33 0.44
CA ILE A 30 -13.26 11.28 -0.58
C ILE A 30 -12.83 11.85 -1.92
N SER A 31 -12.22 11.02 -2.75
CA SER A 31 -11.87 11.37 -4.12
C SER A 31 -12.37 10.31 -5.10
N CYS A 32 -12.72 10.75 -6.30
CA CYS A 32 -13.13 9.89 -7.39
C CYS A 32 -12.52 10.41 -8.68
N PHE A 33 -11.87 9.55 -9.48
CA PHE A 33 -11.12 9.92 -10.68
C PHE A 33 -10.21 11.14 -10.46
N ASP A 34 -9.44 11.10 -9.37
CA ASP A 34 -8.49 12.14 -8.96
C ASP A 34 -9.09 13.49 -8.53
N VAL A 35 -10.41 13.62 -8.52
CA VAL A 35 -11.13 14.80 -8.03
C VAL A 35 -11.54 14.60 -6.58
N ILE A 36 -11.18 15.55 -5.71
CA ILE A 36 -11.68 15.58 -4.33
C ILE A 36 -13.12 16.08 -4.38
N LEU A 37 -14.04 15.29 -3.81
CA LEU A 37 -15.46 15.65 -3.79
C LEU A 37 -15.73 16.68 -2.69
N ASN A 38 -16.77 17.50 -2.88
CA ASN A 38 -17.15 18.56 -1.94
C ASN A 38 -17.71 18.02 -0.61
N ASN A 39 -18.21 16.79 -0.59
CA ASN A 39 -18.77 16.16 0.60
C ASN A 39 -17.74 15.21 1.22
N GLU A 40 -17.79 15.09 2.53
CA GLU A 40 -16.98 14.16 3.33
C GLU A 40 -17.82 12.97 3.78
N VAL A 41 -17.16 11.87 4.13
CA VAL A 41 -17.78 10.71 4.78
C VAL A 41 -17.33 10.69 6.23
N THR A 42 -18.23 11.04 7.12
CA THR A 42 -17.97 11.14 8.56
C THR A 42 -17.32 9.86 9.11
N LYS A 43 -16.21 10.02 9.86
CA LYS A 43 -15.41 8.95 10.47
C LYS A 43 -14.68 8.03 9.46
N LYS A 44 -14.66 8.35 8.17
CA LYS A 44 -13.88 7.56 7.19
C LYS A 44 -12.40 7.48 7.59
N GLY A 45 -11.79 8.62 7.97
CA GLY A 45 -10.39 8.65 8.41
C GLY A 45 -10.13 7.74 9.60
N THR A 46 -11.02 7.76 10.58
CA THR A 46 -10.95 6.88 11.77
C THR A 46 -11.03 5.41 11.37
N VAL A 47 -12.02 5.03 10.56
CA VAL A 47 -12.16 3.65 10.08
C VAL A 47 -10.91 3.18 9.35
N LEU A 48 -10.37 3.98 8.43
CA LEU A 48 -9.18 3.62 7.67
C LEU A 48 -7.93 3.45 8.55
N THR A 49 -7.72 4.35 9.52
CA THR A 49 -6.58 4.24 10.44
C THR A 49 -6.69 3.00 11.32
N GLN A 50 -7.88 2.71 11.86
CA GLN A 50 -8.08 1.52 12.69
C GLN A 50 -8.00 0.22 11.89
N MET A 51 -8.45 0.21 10.64
CA MET A 51 -8.25 -0.91 9.72
C MET A 51 -6.76 -1.13 9.41
N SER A 52 -6.00 -0.06 9.16
CA SER A 52 -4.55 -0.18 8.95
C SER A 52 -3.85 -0.77 10.17
N LYS A 53 -4.18 -0.26 11.38
CA LYS A 53 -3.67 -0.84 12.64
C LYS A 53 -3.98 -2.33 12.74
N PHE A 54 -5.23 -2.72 12.52
CA PHE A 54 -5.66 -4.12 12.59
C PHE A 54 -4.85 -5.01 11.64
N TRP A 55 -4.65 -4.59 10.39
CA TRP A 55 -3.89 -5.38 9.42
C TRP A 55 -2.39 -5.42 9.75
N PHE A 56 -1.81 -4.33 10.23
CA PHE A 56 -0.41 -4.28 10.67
C PHE A 56 -0.17 -5.22 11.85
N ASP A 57 -1.04 -5.18 12.87
CA ASP A 57 -0.94 -6.09 14.03
C ASP A 57 -1.07 -7.56 13.60
N MET A 58 -1.98 -7.87 12.66
CA MET A 58 -2.21 -9.23 12.20
C MET A 58 -1.06 -9.80 11.37
N THR A 59 -0.31 -8.95 10.66
CA THR A 59 0.74 -9.38 9.72
C THR A 59 2.16 -9.19 10.24
N GLU A 60 2.33 -8.79 11.48
CA GLU A 60 3.62 -8.50 12.11
C GLU A 60 4.58 -9.71 12.09
N ASP A 61 4.04 -10.93 12.13
CA ASP A 61 4.82 -12.18 12.03
C ASP A 61 5.39 -12.45 10.63
N ILE A 62 4.91 -11.77 9.59
CA ILE A 62 5.44 -11.88 8.22
C ILE A 62 6.51 -10.83 7.99
N LEU A 63 6.20 -9.56 8.29
CA LEU A 63 7.09 -8.43 8.03
C LEU A 63 6.81 -7.30 9.02
N PRO A 64 7.87 -6.63 9.56
CA PRO A 64 7.68 -5.42 10.34
C PRO A 64 6.95 -4.35 9.53
N ASN A 65 6.17 -3.50 10.23
CA ASN A 65 5.50 -2.36 9.63
C ASN A 65 6.05 -1.03 10.17
N HIS A 66 5.67 0.07 9.53
CA HIS A 66 6.13 1.41 9.88
C HIS A 66 5.38 2.04 11.06
N MET A 67 4.26 1.47 11.51
CA MET A 67 3.45 2.05 12.58
C MET A 67 4.23 2.06 13.90
N ILE A 68 4.26 3.22 14.55
CA ILE A 68 4.79 3.38 15.91
C ILE A 68 3.62 3.40 16.89
N SER A 69 2.62 4.27 16.65
CA SER A 69 1.44 4.40 17.51
C SER A 69 0.26 5.02 16.76
N VAL A 70 -0.94 4.72 17.21
CA VAL A 70 -2.18 5.41 16.83
C VAL A 70 -2.82 6.16 18.02
N ASP A 71 -2.19 6.13 19.19
CA ASP A 71 -2.64 6.90 20.35
C ASP A 71 -2.12 8.34 20.22
N THR A 72 -3.05 9.28 20.07
CA THR A 72 -2.69 10.70 19.96
C THR A 72 -2.04 11.27 21.22
N LYS A 73 -2.17 10.61 22.37
CA LYS A 73 -1.48 11.01 23.61
C LYS A 73 0.04 10.82 23.54
N GLU A 74 0.50 9.93 22.68
CA GLU A 74 1.93 9.69 22.41
C GLU A 74 2.47 10.61 21.31
N MET A 75 1.63 11.47 20.74
CA MET A 75 1.97 12.42 19.69
C MET A 75 2.12 13.84 20.27
N PRO A 76 2.75 14.79 19.54
CA PRO A 76 2.80 16.19 19.96
C PRO A 76 1.40 16.75 20.30
N GLU A 77 1.37 17.72 21.23
CA GLU A 77 0.13 18.34 21.76
C GLU A 77 -0.84 18.79 20.65
N PHE A 78 -0.31 19.25 19.51
CA PHE A 78 -1.12 19.64 18.35
C PHE A 78 -2.07 18.53 17.89
N PHE A 79 -1.66 17.25 17.96
CA PHE A 79 -2.45 16.09 17.52
C PHE A 79 -3.34 15.51 18.62
N GLN A 80 -3.27 16.00 19.87
CA GLN A 80 -4.09 15.54 20.97
C GLN A 80 -5.50 16.17 21.00
N GLN A 81 -5.83 16.96 19.96
CA GLN A 81 -7.16 17.52 19.78
C GLN A 81 -8.14 16.44 19.27
N GLU A 82 -9.40 16.52 19.67
CA GLU A 82 -10.48 15.58 19.29
C GLU A 82 -10.55 15.34 17.78
N LYS A 83 -10.32 16.38 16.97
CA LYS A 83 -10.36 16.27 15.49
C LYS A 83 -9.30 15.34 14.88
N TYR A 84 -8.27 14.96 15.64
CA TYR A 84 -7.20 14.04 15.20
C TYR A 84 -7.32 12.64 15.83
N GLU A 85 -8.16 12.49 16.85
CA GLU A 85 -8.32 11.24 17.57
C GLU A 85 -8.83 10.13 16.66
N GLY A 86 -8.17 8.97 16.76
CA GLY A 86 -8.52 7.75 16.02
C GLY A 86 -8.16 7.76 14.54
N LYS A 87 -7.76 8.89 13.94
CA LYS A 87 -7.41 9.01 12.52
C LYS A 87 -5.96 9.43 12.24
N SER A 88 -5.17 9.55 13.31
CA SER A 88 -3.75 9.84 13.24
C SER A 88 -2.92 8.58 13.49
N MET A 89 -1.81 8.44 12.78
CA MET A 89 -0.84 7.37 12.95
C MET A 89 0.56 7.97 12.94
N MET A 90 1.34 7.71 13.99
CA MET A 90 2.77 8.00 14.04
C MET A 90 3.53 6.85 13.40
N CYS A 91 4.40 7.16 12.44
CA CYS A 91 5.08 6.18 11.61
C CYS A 91 6.59 6.43 11.57
N LYS A 92 7.36 5.38 11.40
CA LYS A 92 8.78 5.44 11.07
C LYS A 92 8.97 6.11 9.71
N LYS A 93 10.04 6.88 9.56
CA LYS A 93 10.50 7.32 8.23
C LYS A 93 11.18 6.16 7.53
N LEU A 94 10.81 5.91 6.28
CA LEU A 94 11.38 4.85 5.46
C LEU A 94 11.95 5.43 4.17
N ASN A 95 13.01 4.80 3.66
CA ASN A 95 13.42 4.99 2.28
C ASN A 95 12.53 4.14 1.38
N MET A 96 11.48 4.76 0.82
CA MET A 96 10.45 4.05 0.07
C MET A 96 11.00 3.44 -1.22
N LEU A 97 10.63 2.20 -1.50
CA LEU A 97 10.96 1.52 -2.73
C LEU A 97 10.03 2.00 -3.86
N PRO A 98 10.55 2.29 -5.07
CA PRO A 98 9.80 2.89 -6.17
C PRO A 98 8.97 1.85 -6.95
N ILE A 99 8.35 0.91 -6.25
CA ILE A 99 7.49 -0.15 -6.81
C ILE A 99 6.17 -0.18 -6.04
N GLU A 100 5.08 -0.17 -6.75
CA GLU A 100 3.77 -0.53 -6.23
C GLU A 100 3.59 -2.05 -6.32
N CYS A 101 3.45 -2.69 -5.18
CA CYS A 101 3.39 -4.15 -5.08
C CYS A 101 1.94 -4.60 -5.12
N ILE A 102 1.45 -4.90 -6.32
CA ILE A 102 0.09 -5.36 -6.54
C ILE A 102 0.07 -6.89 -6.59
N VAL A 103 -0.88 -7.48 -5.88
CA VAL A 103 -1.16 -8.92 -5.92
C VAL A 103 -2.62 -9.14 -6.29
N ARG A 104 -2.87 -10.11 -7.14
CA ARG A 104 -4.21 -10.46 -7.62
C ARG A 104 -4.52 -11.91 -7.34
N GLY A 105 -5.60 -12.16 -6.62
CA GLY A 105 -6.17 -13.50 -6.44
C GLY A 105 -7.35 -13.78 -7.38
N TYR A 106 -7.85 -12.73 -8.02
CA TYR A 106 -8.95 -12.76 -8.98
C TYR A 106 -8.59 -11.90 -10.19
N ILE A 107 -9.11 -12.25 -11.36
CA ILE A 107 -8.82 -11.53 -12.60
C ILE A 107 -9.86 -10.43 -12.86
N THR A 108 -9.51 -9.20 -12.52
CA THR A 108 -10.39 -8.01 -12.63
C THR A 108 -9.65 -6.79 -13.17
N GLY A 109 -10.38 -5.75 -13.54
CA GLY A 109 -9.85 -4.43 -13.86
C GLY A 109 -8.78 -4.43 -14.96
N SER A 110 -7.63 -3.80 -14.71
CA SER A 110 -6.52 -3.74 -15.69
C SER A 110 -5.92 -5.12 -15.98
N GLY A 111 -5.92 -6.03 -14.99
CA GLY A 111 -5.48 -7.40 -15.19
C GLY A 111 -6.37 -8.17 -16.16
N TRP A 112 -7.69 -8.00 -16.06
CA TRP A 112 -8.64 -8.60 -17.00
C TRP A 112 -8.45 -8.06 -18.42
N LYS A 113 -8.27 -6.74 -18.57
CA LYS A 113 -7.99 -6.13 -19.89
C LYS A 113 -6.74 -6.72 -20.54
N SER A 114 -5.63 -6.80 -19.78
CA SER A 114 -4.38 -7.38 -20.25
C SER A 114 -4.54 -8.85 -20.67
N TYR A 115 -5.26 -9.64 -19.86
CA TYR A 115 -5.54 -11.03 -20.17
C TYR A 115 -6.34 -11.19 -21.46
N GLN A 116 -7.35 -10.35 -21.69
CA GLN A 116 -8.14 -10.39 -22.93
C GLN A 116 -7.31 -10.08 -24.19
N GLU A 117 -6.29 -9.23 -24.06
CA GLU A 117 -5.43 -8.84 -25.17
C GLU A 117 -4.46 -9.95 -25.62
N ASN A 118 -3.86 -10.66 -24.65
CA ASN A 118 -2.75 -11.57 -24.96
C ASN A 118 -2.62 -12.79 -24.04
N GLY A 119 -3.58 -13.03 -23.16
CA GLY A 119 -3.57 -14.16 -22.22
C GLY A 119 -2.57 -14.05 -21.08
N THR A 120 -1.98 -12.85 -20.88
CA THR A 120 -0.99 -12.62 -19.83
C THR A 120 -1.33 -11.42 -18.96
N VAL A 121 -0.76 -11.36 -17.75
CA VAL A 121 -0.75 -10.18 -16.88
C VAL A 121 0.67 -9.97 -16.37
N CYS A 122 1.28 -8.81 -16.62
CA CYS A 122 2.68 -8.52 -16.24
C CYS A 122 3.68 -9.61 -16.68
N GLY A 123 3.48 -10.18 -17.89
CA GLY A 123 4.30 -11.26 -18.44
C GLY A 123 3.96 -12.66 -17.91
N ILE A 124 3.05 -12.80 -16.93
CA ILE A 124 2.62 -14.08 -16.38
C ILE A 124 1.52 -14.65 -17.29
N LYS A 125 1.78 -15.80 -17.90
CA LYS A 125 0.77 -16.52 -18.69
C LYS A 125 -0.28 -17.14 -17.78
N LEU A 126 -1.54 -16.86 -18.03
CA LEU A 126 -2.68 -17.40 -17.29
C LEU A 126 -3.36 -18.53 -18.06
N PRO A 127 -4.14 -19.40 -17.36
CA PRO A 127 -4.94 -20.43 -18.01
C PRO A 127 -5.91 -19.84 -19.03
N GLU A 128 -6.19 -20.60 -20.09
CA GLU A 128 -7.19 -20.23 -21.10
C GLU A 128 -8.62 -20.38 -20.54
N GLY A 129 -9.52 -19.55 -21.05
CA GLY A 129 -10.95 -19.64 -20.73
C GLY A 129 -11.38 -18.97 -19.42
N LEU A 130 -10.51 -18.18 -18.78
CA LEU A 130 -10.91 -17.38 -17.63
C LEU A 130 -11.94 -16.32 -18.04
N LYS A 131 -12.87 -16.06 -17.13
CA LYS A 131 -13.86 -14.99 -17.22
C LYS A 131 -13.52 -13.87 -16.26
N GLU A 132 -14.07 -12.70 -16.51
CA GLU A 132 -13.93 -11.57 -15.58
C GLU A 132 -14.42 -11.97 -14.18
N SER A 133 -13.62 -11.62 -13.17
CA SER A 133 -13.83 -11.96 -11.76
C SER A 133 -13.59 -13.42 -11.38
N ASP A 134 -13.09 -14.26 -12.27
CA ASP A 134 -12.69 -15.61 -11.90
C ASP A 134 -11.54 -15.59 -10.88
N LYS A 135 -11.61 -16.54 -9.94
CA LYS A 135 -10.51 -16.79 -9.00
C LYS A 135 -9.33 -17.41 -9.75
N LEU A 136 -8.15 -16.86 -9.55
CA LEU A 136 -6.92 -17.43 -10.08
C LEU A 136 -6.53 -18.70 -9.32
N PRO A 137 -5.88 -19.69 -9.97
CA PRO A 137 -5.39 -20.90 -9.31
C PRO A 137 -4.44 -20.60 -8.15
N GLU A 138 -3.56 -19.61 -8.34
CA GLU A 138 -2.68 -19.03 -7.33
C GLU A 138 -2.68 -17.50 -7.46
N PRO A 139 -2.49 -16.76 -6.34
CA PRO A 139 -2.29 -15.32 -6.42
C PRO A 139 -1.04 -14.97 -7.22
N ILE A 140 -1.14 -13.97 -8.07
CA ILE A 140 -0.05 -13.50 -8.91
C ILE A 140 0.44 -12.13 -8.46
N TYR A 141 1.76 -11.94 -8.46
CA TYR A 141 2.42 -10.65 -8.21
C TYR A 141 2.50 -9.86 -9.52
N THR A 142 1.86 -8.70 -9.55
CA THR A 142 1.73 -7.85 -10.74
C THR A 142 2.18 -6.42 -10.42
N PRO A 143 3.51 -6.19 -10.30
CA PRO A 143 4.03 -4.91 -9.89
C PRO A 143 3.77 -3.80 -10.91
N SER A 144 3.78 -2.56 -10.43
CA SER A 144 3.86 -1.39 -11.28
C SER A 144 4.94 -0.43 -10.79
N THR A 145 5.48 0.38 -11.69
CA THR A 145 6.34 1.49 -11.30
C THR A 145 5.52 2.52 -10.55
N LYS A 146 6.15 3.22 -9.61
CA LYS A 146 5.56 4.40 -9.00
C LYS A 146 5.94 5.60 -9.86
N ALA A 147 4.97 6.09 -10.63
CA ALA A 147 5.18 7.22 -11.52
C ALA A 147 5.52 8.51 -10.76
N GLU A 148 6.28 9.40 -11.39
CA GLU A 148 6.43 10.77 -10.91
C GLU A 148 5.09 11.54 -11.04
N ILE A 149 4.97 12.64 -10.31
CA ILE A 149 3.73 13.45 -10.30
C ILE A 149 3.44 13.95 -11.72
N GLY A 150 2.36 13.44 -12.31
CA GLY A 150 1.91 13.80 -13.67
C GLY A 150 1.98 12.66 -14.69
N ASP A 151 2.64 11.56 -14.37
CA ASP A 151 2.67 10.35 -15.17
C ASP A 151 1.76 9.26 -14.59
N HIS A 152 1.46 8.24 -15.36
CA HIS A 152 0.68 7.08 -14.92
C HIS A 152 1.59 5.92 -14.52
N ASP A 153 1.18 5.22 -13.46
CA ASP A 153 1.83 3.98 -13.05
C ASP A 153 1.78 2.95 -14.17
N GLU A 154 2.93 2.38 -14.52
CA GLU A 154 3.03 1.37 -15.58
C GLU A 154 3.16 -0.03 -14.97
N ASN A 155 2.27 -0.94 -15.39
CA ASN A 155 2.40 -2.35 -15.08
C ASN A 155 3.68 -2.90 -15.70
N ILE A 156 4.51 -3.56 -14.89
CA ILE A 156 5.79 -4.13 -15.30
C ILE A 156 5.89 -5.60 -14.96
N SER A 157 6.77 -6.35 -15.65
CA SER A 157 7.07 -7.72 -15.28
C SER A 157 7.96 -7.77 -14.02
N TYR A 158 8.10 -8.98 -13.45
CA TYR A 158 9.03 -9.20 -12.35
C TYR A 158 10.48 -8.81 -12.76
N GLU A 159 10.91 -9.21 -13.93
CA GLU A 159 12.26 -8.90 -14.45
C GLU A 159 12.47 -7.40 -14.61
N GLN A 160 11.48 -6.70 -15.16
CA GLN A 160 11.51 -5.24 -15.24
C GLN A 160 11.55 -4.58 -13.86
N SER A 161 10.90 -5.16 -12.84
CA SER A 161 10.99 -4.64 -11.48
C SER A 161 12.40 -4.81 -10.87
N VAL A 162 13.11 -5.90 -11.21
CA VAL A 162 14.53 -6.08 -10.86
C VAL A 162 15.38 -4.98 -11.45
N ASP A 163 15.25 -4.74 -12.76
CA ASP A 163 16.01 -3.72 -13.46
C ASP A 163 15.69 -2.30 -12.94
N HIS A 164 14.43 -2.06 -12.60
CA HIS A 164 14.01 -0.78 -12.03
C HIS A 164 14.64 -0.55 -10.68
N LEU A 165 14.59 -1.53 -9.77
CA LEU A 165 15.18 -1.44 -8.44
C LEU A 165 16.71 -1.33 -8.49
N GLU A 166 17.36 -1.99 -9.45
CA GLU A 166 18.82 -1.91 -9.61
C GLU A 166 19.31 -0.49 -9.91
N LYS A 167 18.50 0.33 -10.59
CA LYS A 167 18.82 1.75 -10.84
C LYS A 167 18.87 2.59 -9.56
N TYR A 168 17.98 2.31 -8.59
CA TYR A 168 17.88 3.06 -7.35
C TYR A 168 18.70 2.45 -6.21
N PHE A 169 18.94 1.13 -6.27
CA PHE A 169 19.65 0.34 -5.26
C PHE A 169 20.67 -0.59 -5.91
N PRO A 170 21.78 -0.04 -6.45
CA PRO A 170 22.77 -0.82 -7.18
C PRO A 170 23.30 -2.02 -6.38
N GLY A 171 23.32 -3.19 -7.01
CA GLY A 171 23.73 -4.46 -6.43
C GLY A 171 22.67 -5.14 -5.56
N ARG A 172 21.48 -4.54 -5.37
CA ARG A 172 20.38 -5.10 -4.57
C ARG A 172 19.08 -5.31 -5.32
N GLY A 173 19.03 -4.93 -6.62
CA GLY A 173 17.79 -4.96 -7.38
C GLY A 173 17.07 -6.31 -7.33
N LYS A 174 17.82 -7.40 -7.59
CA LYS A 174 17.26 -8.76 -7.54
C LYS A 174 16.81 -9.17 -6.13
N GLU A 175 17.64 -8.93 -5.10
CA GLU A 175 17.30 -9.25 -3.70
C GLU A 175 16.00 -8.54 -3.28
N LEU A 176 15.90 -7.25 -3.58
CA LEU A 176 14.73 -6.45 -3.21
C LEU A 176 13.48 -6.90 -3.97
N ALA A 177 13.59 -7.17 -5.28
CA ALA A 177 12.46 -7.64 -6.08
C ALA A 177 11.93 -9.00 -5.59
N GLU A 178 12.81 -9.93 -5.22
CA GLU A 178 12.44 -11.23 -4.64
C GLU A 178 11.69 -11.02 -3.32
N LYS A 179 12.23 -10.20 -2.42
CA LYS A 179 11.58 -9.88 -1.14
C LYS A 179 10.23 -9.19 -1.32
N LEU A 180 10.12 -8.24 -2.25
CA LEU A 180 8.85 -7.58 -2.56
C LEU A 180 7.80 -8.57 -3.01
N ARG A 181 8.12 -9.43 -3.99
CA ARG A 181 7.21 -10.46 -4.48
C ARG A 181 6.76 -11.41 -3.37
N ASP A 182 7.71 -11.97 -2.65
CA ASP A 182 7.45 -13.04 -1.69
C ASP A 182 6.64 -12.51 -0.49
N ASN A 183 7.01 -11.33 0.05
CA ASN A 183 6.26 -10.69 1.13
C ASN A 183 4.86 -10.26 0.68
N THR A 184 4.72 -9.70 -0.53
CA THR A 184 3.42 -9.30 -1.08
C THR A 184 2.47 -10.49 -1.18
N ILE A 185 2.94 -11.62 -1.70
CA ILE A 185 2.14 -12.84 -1.81
C ILE A 185 1.79 -13.40 -0.42
N ALA A 186 2.75 -13.42 0.51
CA ALA A 186 2.53 -13.93 1.87
C ALA A 186 1.50 -13.08 2.63
N LEU A 187 1.65 -11.76 2.59
CA LEU A 187 0.69 -10.82 3.19
C LEU A 187 -0.71 -11.00 2.61
N TYR A 188 -0.82 -11.05 1.28
CA TYR A 188 -2.10 -11.26 0.62
C TYR A 188 -2.77 -12.57 1.05
N LYS A 189 -2.05 -13.70 1.00
CA LYS A 189 -2.60 -15.02 1.35
C LYS A 189 -3.19 -15.00 2.77
N LYS A 190 -2.45 -14.47 3.74
CA LYS A 190 -2.91 -14.37 5.13
C LYS A 190 -4.14 -13.47 5.29
N CYS A 191 -4.09 -12.28 4.70
CA CYS A 191 -5.20 -11.33 4.78
C CYS A 191 -6.45 -11.86 4.06
N ALA A 192 -6.29 -12.45 2.87
CA ALA A 192 -7.40 -13.00 2.08
C ALA A 192 -8.07 -14.19 2.77
N GLU A 193 -7.30 -15.08 3.40
CA GLU A 193 -7.84 -16.20 4.19
C GLU A 193 -8.67 -15.69 5.38
N TYR A 194 -8.14 -14.74 6.14
CA TYR A 194 -8.89 -14.14 7.25
C TYR A 194 -10.16 -13.44 6.77
N ALA A 195 -10.07 -12.60 5.74
CA ALA A 195 -11.23 -11.89 5.19
C ALA A 195 -12.31 -12.86 4.71
N LEU A 196 -11.90 -13.94 4.03
CA LEU A 196 -12.82 -14.98 3.57
C LEU A 196 -13.54 -15.66 4.72
N SER A 197 -12.88 -15.89 5.86
CA SER A 197 -13.52 -16.42 7.09
C SER A 197 -14.61 -15.49 7.65
N LYS A 198 -14.60 -14.21 7.24
CA LYS A 198 -15.64 -13.21 7.57
C LYS A 198 -16.63 -12.97 6.42
N GLY A 199 -16.57 -13.76 5.36
CA GLY A 199 -17.43 -13.62 4.18
C GLY A 199 -17.01 -12.50 3.23
N ILE A 200 -15.77 -12.00 3.33
CA ILE A 200 -15.24 -10.92 2.48
C ILE A 200 -14.19 -11.50 1.53
N ILE A 201 -14.33 -11.22 0.25
CA ILE A 201 -13.33 -11.56 -0.78
C ILE A 201 -12.41 -10.35 -0.98
N ILE A 202 -11.09 -10.54 -0.76
CA ILE A 202 -10.08 -9.59 -1.21
C ILE A 202 -9.66 -10.04 -2.61
N ALA A 203 -10.16 -9.38 -3.64
CA ALA A 203 -9.86 -9.74 -5.03
C ALA A 203 -8.42 -9.43 -5.42
N ASP A 204 -7.96 -8.25 -5.05
CA ASP A 204 -6.60 -7.77 -5.20
C ASP A 204 -6.25 -6.80 -4.07
N THR A 205 -4.97 -6.47 -3.95
CA THR A 205 -4.53 -5.40 -3.07
C THR A 205 -3.18 -4.86 -3.53
N LYS A 206 -2.83 -3.66 -3.04
CA LYS A 206 -1.57 -2.98 -3.29
C LYS A 206 -0.87 -2.70 -1.98
N PHE A 207 0.42 -3.03 -1.91
CA PHE A 207 1.30 -2.70 -0.80
C PHE A 207 2.41 -1.77 -1.28
N GLU A 208 2.89 -0.95 -0.37
CA GLU A 208 4.10 -0.16 -0.53
C GLU A 208 5.11 -0.58 0.55
N PHE A 209 6.38 -0.63 0.19
CA PHE A 209 7.45 -1.03 1.10
C PHE A 209 8.57 0.01 1.08
N GLY A 210 9.30 0.07 2.17
CA GLY A 210 10.49 0.88 2.28
C GLY A 210 11.59 0.15 3.04
N LEU A 211 12.75 0.77 3.11
CA LEU A 211 13.87 0.31 3.92
C LEU A 211 14.00 1.19 5.16
N ASP A 212 14.19 0.56 6.31
CA ASP A 212 14.56 1.25 7.54
C ASP A 212 16.02 1.76 7.50
N GLU A 213 16.49 2.39 8.55
CA GLU A 213 17.85 2.92 8.70
C GLU A 213 18.95 1.83 8.61
N ASN A 214 18.60 0.56 8.87
CA ASN A 214 19.49 -0.59 8.80
C ASN A 214 19.40 -1.31 7.44
N GLY A 215 18.57 -0.82 6.51
CA GLY A 215 18.34 -1.41 5.19
C GLY A 215 17.43 -2.64 5.21
N ASN A 216 16.68 -2.87 6.29
CA ASN A 216 15.67 -3.92 6.37
C ASN A 216 14.36 -3.48 5.72
N MET A 217 13.68 -4.42 5.05
CA MET A 217 12.39 -4.15 4.42
C MET A 217 11.29 -4.02 5.47
N VAL A 218 10.45 -3.00 5.31
CA VAL A 218 9.33 -2.65 6.18
C VAL A 218 8.13 -2.31 5.32
N ILE A 219 6.93 -2.77 5.68
CA ILE A 219 5.69 -2.36 5.02
C ILE A 219 5.29 -0.95 5.50
N GLY A 220 4.92 -0.06 4.54
CA GLY A 220 4.59 1.34 4.78
C GLY A 220 3.14 1.72 4.54
#